data_3fc46df6e0f751fca170d38fdbbb852f
#
_entry.id   3fc46df6e0f751fca170d38fdbbb852f
#
_cell.length_a   1.000
_cell.length_b   1.000
_cell.length_c   1.000
_cell.angle_alpha   90.00
_cell.angle_beta   90.00
_cell.angle_gamma   90.00
#
_symmetry.space_group_name_H-M   'P 1'
#
loop_
_entity.id
_entity.type
_entity.pdbx_description
1 polymer ?
#
loop_
_entity_poly.entity_id
_entity_poly.type
_entity_poly.pdbx_seq_one_letter_code
_entity_poly.pdbx_strand_id
1 'polypeptide(L)'
;MRRRLGRWIIVAVLAGAGCDDTVDGPGPVLPPPPPPGGAPPLAATVTVPPNYGIHDTFVRDGIAILCVWNTGIMILDVGGGGRGGTPTSPVTISTFAPSNGSLASPAIHNAWWFRNPSGVKRYLFLGQEGPATLGASSSGDVKVLDLSNLAQPTEVAFYRVVGAGAHNFWMNEQAQVLYAAFYNGGVVALDVSGSLAGDLAAREIARVQPGGSDSTFVWGVMLAGGRLYASDMLSGFWQLNPQTLQPIGGGQNVPERFGSDLWVRGEYAYTGTWGNREGTRGDAVKIWHLNGSGAPSLVDSIIVDGINTVSDIEVSDNGRLLVFSAEGQSDAGLYIYRLTDPEKPTRIGYANVVQGIHTVSLGRVGTKLYAFAARNPSNPALLIYDLSSLDTP
;
A
#
# COMPACT_ATOMS: atom_id res chain seq x y z
N MET A 1 -49.06 -30.20 24.71
CA MET A 1 -50.42 -30.20 24.11
C MET A 1 -50.47 -29.16 22.98
N ARG A 2 -50.91 -29.63 21.76
CA ARG A 2 -51.39 -28.92 20.58
C ARG A 2 -50.43 -27.90 19.95
N ARG A 3 -49.77 -28.14 18.81
CA ARG A 3 -50.16 -28.33 17.37
C ARG A 3 -50.99 -27.17 16.81
N ARG A 4 -50.46 -26.51 15.75
CA ARG A 4 -50.96 -26.44 14.37
C ARG A 4 -50.30 -25.29 13.60
N LEU A 5 -49.66 -25.56 12.47
CA LEU A 5 -50.06 -25.50 11.05
C LEU A 5 -50.24 -24.05 10.54
N GLY A 6 -49.44 -23.49 9.69
CA GLY A 6 -49.22 -23.78 8.27
C GLY A 6 -50.18 -22.95 7.38
N ARG A 7 -49.68 -22.01 6.63
CA ARG A 7 -50.36 -21.56 5.39
C ARG A 7 -49.36 -21.09 4.35
N TRP A 8 -49.35 -21.81 3.27
CA TRP A 8 -48.76 -21.42 2.00
C TRP A 8 -49.68 -20.45 1.29
N ILE A 9 -49.15 -19.38 0.69
CA ILE A 9 -49.87 -18.58 -0.29
C ILE A 9 -49.05 -18.65 -1.60
N ILE A 10 -49.68 -19.25 -2.59
CA ILE A 10 -49.30 -19.24 -3.99
C ILE A 10 -49.77 -17.92 -4.56
N VAL A 11 -48.88 -17.19 -5.24
CA VAL A 11 -49.28 -16.05 -6.08
C VAL A 11 -48.92 -16.38 -7.53
N ALA A 12 -49.93 -16.27 -8.34
CA ALA A 12 -49.99 -16.65 -9.74
C ALA A 12 -49.19 -15.67 -10.62
N VAL A 13 -48.63 -16.28 -11.67
CA VAL A 13 -48.03 -15.61 -12.83
C VAL A 13 -49.13 -14.88 -13.64
N LEU A 14 -48.91 -13.61 -13.92
CA LEU A 14 -49.57 -12.89 -14.98
C LEU A 14 -48.56 -12.58 -16.08
N ALA A 15 -48.74 -13.24 -17.21
CA ALA A 15 -48.08 -12.93 -18.47
C ALA A 15 -48.69 -11.63 -19.04
N GLY A 16 -47.88 -10.67 -19.33
CA GLY A 16 -48.19 -9.47 -20.08
C GLY A 16 -47.25 -9.33 -21.28
N ALA A 17 -47.80 -9.23 -22.43
CA ALA A 17 -47.18 -9.28 -23.75
C ALA A 17 -46.36 -8.05 -24.11
N GLY A 18 -45.26 -8.30 -24.83
CA GLY A 18 -44.77 -7.56 -25.97
C GLY A 18 -44.30 -6.13 -25.79
N CYS A 19 -43.01 -5.90 -25.86
CA CYS A 19 -42.46 -4.70 -26.51
C CYS A 19 -41.18 -5.07 -27.26
N ASP A 20 -41.09 -4.50 -28.44
CA ASP A 20 -40.13 -4.65 -29.51
C ASP A 20 -38.67 -4.91 -29.12
N ASP A 21 -38.10 -5.95 -29.71
CA ASP A 21 -36.65 -6.13 -29.87
C ASP A 21 -36.12 -5.08 -30.87
N THR A 22 -35.65 -3.95 -30.35
CA THR A 22 -34.66 -3.16 -31.05
C THR A 22 -33.32 -3.83 -30.85
N VAL A 23 -32.80 -4.46 -31.87
CA VAL A 23 -31.46 -5.05 -31.94
C VAL A 23 -30.48 -3.91 -31.76
N ASP A 24 -29.95 -3.74 -30.51
CA ASP A 24 -28.79 -2.93 -30.29
C ASP A 24 -27.63 -3.55 -31.07
N GLY A 25 -27.17 -2.82 -32.09
CA GLY A 25 -25.96 -3.19 -32.83
C GLY A 25 -24.79 -3.36 -31.84
N PRO A 26 -23.75 -4.14 -32.19
CA PRO A 26 -22.61 -4.34 -31.32
C PRO A 26 -22.09 -2.96 -30.88
N GLY A 27 -22.06 -2.72 -29.56
CA GLY A 27 -21.49 -1.52 -29.00
C GLY A 27 -20.09 -1.27 -29.56
N PRO A 28 -19.58 -0.06 -29.53
CA PRO A 28 -18.27 0.26 -30.09
C PRO A 28 -17.24 -0.72 -29.57
N VAL A 29 -16.64 -1.51 -30.46
CA VAL A 29 -15.52 -2.39 -30.14
C VAL A 29 -14.41 -1.45 -29.67
N LEU A 30 -14.15 -1.45 -28.37
CA LEU A 30 -13.00 -0.72 -27.82
C LEU A 30 -11.74 -1.22 -28.55
N PRO A 31 -10.87 -0.31 -28.99
CA PRO A 31 -9.63 -0.72 -29.62
C PRO A 31 -8.90 -1.70 -28.67
N PRO A 32 -8.28 -2.76 -29.20
CA PRO A 32 -7.52 -3.67 -28.36
C PRO A 32 -6.50 -2.85 -27.54
N PRO A 33 -6.27 -3.21 -26.27
CA PRO A 33 -5.28 -2.51 -25.47
C PRO A 33 -3.96 -2.49 -26.25
N PRO A 34 -3.21 -1.38 -26.21
CA PRO A 34 -1.92 -1.31 -26.89
C PRO A 34 -1.06 -2.50 -26.45
N PRO A 35 -0.25 -3.08 -27.34
CA PRO A 35 0.59 -4.20 -27.01
C PRO A 35 1.39 -3.86 -25.74
N PRO A 36 1.53 -4.77 -24.79
CA PRO A 36 2.23 -4.50 -23.55
C PRO A 36 3.63 -3.98 -23.87
N GLY A 37 3.98 -2.82 -23.36
CA GLY A 37 5.35 -2.35 -23.34
C GLY A 37 6.22 -3.47 -22.76
N GLY A 38 7.45 -3.64 -23.28
CA GLY A 38 8.34 -4.68 -22.81
C GLY A 38 8.62 -4.58 -21.31
N ALA A 39 9.10 -5.66 -20.71
CA ALA A 39 9.52 -5.64 -19.33
C ALA A 39 10.68 -4.63 -19.14
N PRO A 40 10.63 -3.79 -18.08
CA PRO A 40 11.77 -2.95 -17.73
C PRO A 40 12.99 -3.82 -17.42
N PRO A 41 14.23 -3.36 -17.66
CA PRO A 41 15.44 -4.12 -17.35
C PRO A 41 15.50 -4.48 -15.87
N LEU A 42 15.67 -5.75 -15.56
CA LEU A 42 15.99 -6.23 -14.21
C LEU A 42 17.45 -5.88 -13.92
N ALA A 43 17.69 -4.93 -13.02
CA ALA A 43 19.02 -4.45 -12.68
C ALA A 43 19.73 -5.40 -11.69
N ALA A 44 18.98 -5.93 -10.70
CA ALA A 44 19.51 -6.88 -9.73
C ALA A 44 18.41 -7.73 -9.10
N THR A 45 18.84 -8.87 -8.54
CA THR A 45 18.04 -9.69 -7.62
C THR A 45 18.84 -9.87 -6.33
N VAL A 46 18.27 -9.41 -5.20
CA VAL A 46 18.84 -9.68 -3.88
C VAL A 46 18.05 -10.82 -3.25
N THR A 47 18.71 -11.98 -3.15
CA THR A 47 18.10 -13.15 -2.50
C THR A 47 18.23 -13.05 -0.99
N VAL A 48 17.22 -13.52 -0.29
CA VAL A 48 17.21 -13.68 1.17
C VAL A 48 17.10 -15.17 1.51
N PRO A 49 17.49 -15.58 2.72
CA PRO A 49 17.37 -16.97 3.13
C PRO A 49 15.96 -17.53 2.94
N PRO A 50 15.79 -18.84 2.68
CA PRO A 50 14.51 -19.43 2.25
C PRO A 50 13.33 -19.24 3.19
N ASN A 51 13.56 -19.03 4.47
CA ASN A 51 12.48 -18.79 5.45
C ASN A 51 12.23 -17.31 5.74
N TYR A 52 12.85 -16.41 4.97
CA TYR A 52 12.70 -14.98 5.10
C TYR A 52 11.69 -14.51 4.04
N GLY A 53 10.59 -13.88 4.45
CA GLY A 53 9.73 -13.13 3.53
C GLY A 53 10.27 -11.71 3.40
N ILE A 54 10.29 -11.15 2.20
CA ILE A 54 10.39 -9.69 2.03
C ILE A 54 8.97 -9.20 1.89
N HIS A 55 8.58 -8.25 2.73
CA HIS A 55 7.23 -7.68 2.66
C HIS A 55 7.26 -6.34 1.95
N ASP A 56 8.08 -5.41 2.41
CA ASP A 56 8.14 -4.06 1.88
C ASP A 56 9.59 -3.55 1.79
N THR A 57 9.79 -2.44 1.09
CA THR A 57 11.08 -1.79 0.93
C THR A 57 10.91 -0.28 1.00
N PHE A 58 11.69 0.40 1.82
CA PHE A 58 11.78 1.85 1.83
C PHE A 58 13.12 2.29 1.24
N VAL A 59 13.11 3.22 0.29
CA VAL A 59 14.34 3.68 -0.39
C VAL A 59 14.51 5.20 -0.23
N ARG A 60 15.67 5.61 0.29
CA ARG A 60 16.02 7.03 0.43
C ARG A 60 17.52 7.23 0.35
N ASP A 61 17.96 8.24 -0.41
CA ASP A 61 19.36 8.68 -0.51
C ASP A 61 20.36 7.53 -0.78
N GLY A 62 19.97 6.58 -1.65
CA GLY A 62 20.80 5.43 -2.01
C GLY A 62 20.93 4.37 -0.89
N ILE A 63 20.05 4.39 0.08
CA ILE A 63 19.86 3.33 1.09
C ILE A 63 18.50 2.67 0.83
N ALA A 64 18.48 1.34 0.77
CA ALA A 64 17.26 0.55 0.75
C ALA A 64 17.12 -0.21 2.08
N ILE A 65 15.95 -0.10 2.71
CA ILE A 65 15.61 -0.78 3.96
C ILE A 65 14.54 -1.81 3.62
N LEU A 66 14.89 -3.08 3.68
CA LEU A 66 13.99 -4.18 3.41
C LEU A 66 13.30 -4.61 4.71
N CYS A 67 11.99 -4.70 4.66
CA CYS A 67 11.17 -5.30 5.71
C CYS A 67 11.15 -6.81 5.50
N VAL A 68 11.94 -7.54 6.28
CA VAL A 68 12.14 -8.98 6.14
C VAL A 68 11.28 -9.70 7.16
N TRP A 69 9.99 -9.55 7.01
CA TRP A 69 8.86 -10.08 7.80
C TRP A 69 9.25 -10.67 9.16
N ASN A 70 9.54 -11.98 9.19
CA ASN A 70 9.76 -12.76 10.40
C ASN A 70 11.18 -12.64 11.01
N THR A 71 12.08 -11.89 10.38
CA THR A 71 13.47 -11.76 10.84
C THR A 71 13.91 -10.33 11.11
N GLY A 72 13.06 -9.33 10.79
CA GLY A 72 13.35 -7.92 11.06
C GLY A 72 13.61 -7.13 9.78
N ILE A 73 14.71 -6.40 9.73
CA ILE A 73 15.10 -5.55 8.59
C ILE A 73 16.49 -5.91 8.06
N MET A 74 16.70 -5.59 6.77
CA MET A 74 18.00 -5.57 6.13
C MET A 74 18.25 -4.20 5.52
N ILE A 75 19.36 -3.57 5.82
CA ILE A 75 19.79 -2.27 5.29
C ILE A 75 20.84 -2.49 4.21
N LEU A 76 20.54 -2.00 2.99
CA LEU A 76 21.41 -2.12 1.83
C LEU A 76 21.94 -0.76 1.40
N ASP A 77 23.22 -0.72 1.02
CA ASP A 77 23.77 0.33 0.18
C ASP A 77 23.40 0.03 -1.27
N VAL A 78 22.67 0.95 -1.90
CA VAL A 78 22.33 0.91 -3.33
C VAL A 78 22.85 2.15 -4.07
N GLY A 79 23.81 2.88 -3.46
CA GLY A 79 24.48 4.04 -4.06
C GLY A 79 24.69 5.23 -3.11
N GLY A 80 24.37 5.12 -1.83
CA GLY A 80 24.48 6.22 -0.85
C GLY A 80 25.11 5.82 0.49
N GLY A 81 25.36 4.54 0.72
CA GLY A 81 25.82 4.01 2.02
C GLY A 81 27.33 4.00 2.21
N GLY A 82 28.11 4.40 1.21
CA GLY A 82 29.58 4.45 1.28
C GLY A 82 30.24 3.07 1.35
N ARG A 83 29.52 1.99 1.02
CA ARG A 83 30.04 0.62 0.95
C ARG A 83 30.34 0.14 -0.47
N GLY A 84 30.19 1.04 -1.46
CA GLY A 84 30.38 0.74 -2.88
C GLY A 84 29.19 -0.01 -3.52
N GLY A 85 28.06 -0.06 -2.84
CA GLY A 85 26.82 -0.59 -3.38
C GLY A 85 26.25 0.24 -4.52
N THR A 86 25.52 -0.40 -5.42
CA THR A 86 24.77 0.24 -6.52
C THR A 86 23.44 -0.49 -6.71
N PRO A 87 22.46 0.07 -7.45
CA PRO A 87 21.22 -0.66 -7.76
C PRO A 87 21.44 -1.96 -8.53
N THR A 88 22.55 -2.08 -9.27
CA THR A 88 22.92 -3.30 -10.00
C THR A 88 23.77 -4.27 -9.18
N SER A 89 24.32 -3.81 -8.05
CA SER A 89 25.15 -4.61 -7.14
C SER A 89 24.98 -4.08 -5.70
N PRO A 90 23.80 -4.31 -5.07
CA PRO A 90 23.57 -3.88 -3.70
C PRO A 90 24.51 -4.53 -2.70
N VAL A 91 24.92 -3.78 -1.67
CA VAL A 91 25.80 -4.25 -0.60
C VAL A 91 25.10 -4.16 0.75
N THR A 92 25.02 -5.24 1.50
CA THR A 92 24.42 -5.23 2.84
C THR A 92 25.29 -4.41 3.80
N ILE A 93 24.66 -3.43 4.47
CA ILE A 93 25.27 -2.64 5.55
C ILE A 93 25.09 -3.34 6.89
N SER A 94 23.83 -3.73 7.19
CA SER A 94 23.47 -4.41 8.44
C SER A 94 22.16 -5.15 8.33
N THR A 95 21.87 -5.98 9.32
CA THR A 95 20.56 -6.57 9.59
C THR A 95 20.21 -6.30 11.06
N PHE A 96 18.94 -6.18 11.38
CA PHE A 96 18.47 -5.97 12.73
C PHE A 96 17.09 -6.62 12.94
N ALA A 97 16.94 -7.30 14.07
CA ALA A 97 15.68 -7.87 14.53
C ALA A 97 15.13 -7.05 15.69
N PRO A 98 14.11 -6.23 15.48
CA PRO A 98 13.45 -5.54 16.59
C PRO A 98 12.70 -6.53 17.48
N SER A 99 12.31 -6.08 18.67
CA SER A 99 11.54 -6.89 19.60
C SER A 99 10.20 -7.30 18.99
N ASN A 100 9.76 -8.53 19.28
CA ASN A 100 8.51 -9.07 18.75
C ASN A 100 7.27 -8.37 19.32
N GLY A 101 7.39 -7.60 20.41
CA GLY A 101 6.23 -7.08 21.11
C GLY A 101 5.33 -8.22 21.61
N SER A 102 4.08 -8.25 21.18
CA SER A 102 3.13 -9.33 21.49
C SER A 102 3.08 -10.45 20.43
N LEU A 103 3.90 -10.36 19.38
CA LEU A 103 3.88 -11.28 18.26
C LEU A 103 4.85 -12.44 18.43
N ALA A 104 4.69 -13.50 17.64
CA ALA A 104 5.59 -14.66 17.65
C ALA A 104 6.94 -14.37 16.95
N SER A 105 6.98 -13.37 16.07
CA SER A 105 8.15 -12.93 15.31
C SER A 105 8.14 -11.40 15.18
N PRO A 106 9.22 -10.76 14.69
CA PRO A 106 9.22 -9.32 14.43
C PRO A 106 8.11 -8.86 13.50
N ALA A 107 7.71 -9.67 12.51
CA ALA A 107 6.61 -9.43 11.57
C ALA A 107 6.63 -8.01 10.96
N ILE A 108 7.81 -7.60 10.47
CA ILE A 108 8.01 -6.25 9.94
C ILE A 108 7.36 -6.12 8.58
N HIS A 109 6.33 -5.29 8.54
CA HIS A 109 5.50 -5.03 7.38
C HIS A 109 6.08 -3.93 6.51
N ASN A 110 6.25 -2.72 7.06
CA ASN A 110 6.69 -1.54 6.34
C ASN A 110 7.71 -0.73 7.14
N ALA A 111 8.32 0.26 6.49
CA ALA A 111 9.33 1.13 7.08
C ALA A 111 9.19 2.58 6.63
N TRP A 112 9.60 3.52 7.47
CA TRP A 112 9.80 4.91 7.11
C TRP A 112 11.04 5.47 7.79
N TRP A 113 12.09 5.79 7.00
CA TRP A 113 13.28 6.44 7.51
C TRP A 113 13.07 7.96 7.56
N PHE A 114 12.73 8.45 8.75
CA PHE A 114 12.32 9.81 9.01
C PHE A 114 13.48 10.82 8.85
N ARG A 115 13.21 11.90 8.13
CA ARG A 115 14.07 13.07 8.04
C ARG A 115 13.38 14.24 8.75
N ASN A 116 13.98 14.76 9.82
CA ASN A 116 13.44 15.91 10.52
C ASN A 116 13.64 17.23 9.72
N PRO A 117 13.01 18.37 10.14
CA PRO A 117 13.14 19.65 9.44
C PRO A 117 14.57 20.17 9.30
N SER A 118 15.50 19.75 10.16
CA SER A 118 16.93 20.07 10.07
C SER A 118 17.70 19.13 9.13
N GLY A 119 17.03 18.20 8.45
CA GLY A 119 17.63 17.26 7.53
C GLY A 119 18.28 16.03 8.17
N VAL A 120 18.19 15.91 9.50
CA VAL A 120 18.76 14.76 10.24
C VAL A 120 17.86 13.54 10.09
N LYS A 121 18.46 12.41 9.73
CA LYS A 121 17.79 11.11 9.55
C LYS A 121 18.23 10.17 10.67
N ARG A 122 17.66 10.34 11.86
CA ARG A 122 18.02 9.56 13.03
C ARG A 122 17.12 8.34 13.22
N TYR A 123 15.80 8.50 13.04
CA TYR A 123 14.84 7.48 13.41
C TYR A 123 14.28 6.74 12.21
N LEU A 124 14.13 5.43 12.36
CA LEU A 124 13.39 4.55 11.45
C LEU A 124 12.16 4.04 12.18
N PHE A 125 10.99 4.27 11.60
CA PHE A 125 9.73 3.71 12.04
C PHE A 125 9.46 2.43 11.28
N LEU A 126 9.05 1.38 11.99
CA LEU A 126 8.71 0.07 11.44
C LEU A 126 7.30 -0.31 11.89
N GLY A 127 6.45 -0.75 10.96
CA GLY A 127 5.17 -1.35 11.28
C GLY A 127 5.31 -2.85 11.49
N GLN A 128 4.74 -3.37 12.58
CA GLN A 128 4.55 -4.80 12.76
C GLN A 128 3.14 -5.18 12.35
N GLU A 129 3.00 -6.17 11.50
CA GLU A 129 1.71 -6.75 11.13
C GLU A 129 1.61 -8.18 11.66
N GLY A 130 0.77 -8.36 12.67
CA GLY A 130 0.46 -9.67 13.24
C GLY A 130 -0.82 -10.26 12.66
N PRO A 131 -1.25 -11.41 13.19
CA PRO A 131 -2.48 -12.04 12.76
C PRO A 131 -3.67 -11.08 12.81
N ALA A 132 -4.47 -11.10 11.73
CA ALA A 132 -5.62 -10.24 11.56
C ALA A 132 -6.85 -11.03 11.11
N THR A 133 -8.03 -10.57 11.53
CA THR A 133 -9.34 -11.00 11.01
C THR A 133 -10.03 -9.77 10.45
N LEU A 134 -10.29 -9.76 9.15
CA LEU A 134 -10.88 -8.63 8.45
C LEU A 134 -12.12 -8.09 9.17
N GLY A 135 -12.13 -6.79 9.46
CA GLY A 135 -13.22 -6.10 10.14
C GLY A 135 -13.36 -6.38 11.64
N ALA A 136 -12.54 -7.25 12.23
CA ALA A 136 -12.72 -7.66 13.62
C ALA A 136 -11.50 -7.39 14.52
N SER A 137 -10.31 -7.82 14.12
CA SER A 137 -9.13 -7.71 14.97
C SER A 137 -7.84 -7.73 14.15
N SER A 138 -6.80 -7.12 14.70
CA SER A 138 -5.44 -7.21 14.21
C SER A 138 -4.45 -7.02 15.36
N SER A 139 -3.15 -7.17 15.10
CA SER A 139 -2.11 -6.99 16.11
C SER A 139 -0.81 -6.53 15.47
N GLY A 140 0.00 -5.81 16.23
CA GLY A 140 1.31 -5.31 15.83
C GLY A 140 1.55 -3.88 16.25
N ASP A 141 2.79 -3.57 16.59
CA ASP A 141 3.21 -2.27 17.08
C ASP A 141 3.86 -1.43 15.98
N VAL A 142 3.98 -0.13 16.20
CA VAL A 142 5.03 0.67 15.57
C VAL A 142 6.28 0.55 16.42
N LYS A 143 7.41 0.16 15.81
CA LYS A 143 8.73 0.15 16.43
C LYS A 143 9.55 1.34 15.94
N VAL A 144 10.40 1.88 16.80
CA VAL A 144 11.30 2.99 16.45
C VAL A 144 12.73 2.57 16.70
N LEU A 145 13.53 2.62 15.64
CA LEU A 145 14.97 2.37 15.72
C LEU A 145 15.76 3.68 15.61
N ASP A 146 16.83 3.80 16.36
CA ASP A 146 17.86 4.81 16.14
C ASP A 146 18.84 4.30 15.09
N LEU A 147 18.91 4.99 13.95
CA LEU A 147 19.82 4.74 12.82
C LEU A 147 20.95 5.77 12.73
N SER A 148 21.32 6.43 13.80
CA SER A 148 22.51 7.31 13.81
C SER A 148 23.75 6.60 13.30
N ASN A 149 23.81 5.27 13.48
CA ASN A 149 24.78 4.39 12.85
C ASN A 149 24.04 3.29 12.06
N LEU A 150 24.03 3.37 10.74
CA LEU A 150 23.37 2.37 9.87
C LEU A 150 23.93 0.95 10.06
N ALA A 151 25.18 0.80 10.52
CA ALA A 151 25.79 -0.50 10.77
C ALA A 151 25.38 -1.12 12.12
N GLN A 152 24.78 -0.33 13.01
CA GLN A 152 24.40 -0.74 14.38
C GLN A 152 23.07 -0.11 14.78
N PRO A 153 21.93 -0.49 14.13
CA PRO A 153 20.61 -0.05 14.55
C PRO A 153 20.30 -0.44 16.00
N THR A 154 19.53 0.40 16.69
CA THR A 154 19.08 0.09 18.06
C THR A 154 17.61 0.44 18.23
N GLU A 155 16.79 -0.46 18.80
CA GLU A 155 15.41 -0.16 19.15
C GLU A 155 15.37 0.79 20.35
N VAL A 156 14.62 1.90 20.23
CA VAL A 156 14.57 2.94 21.26
C VAL A 156 13.16 3.23 21.77
N ALA A 157 12.12 2.99 20.95
CA ALA A 157 10.74 3.28 21.32
C ALA A 157 9.75 2.36 20.59
N PHE A 158 8.51 2.39 21.05
CA PHE A 158 7.38 1.74 20.39
C PHE A 158 6.09 2.52 20.63
N TYR A 159 5.09 2.28 19.77
CA TYR A 159 3.72 2.72 19.96
C TYR A 159 2.76 1.56 19.66
N ARG A 160 1.68 1.44 20.45
CA ARG A 160 0.72 0.34 20.35
C ARG A 160 -0.71 0.84 20.42
N VAL A 161 -1.56 0.29 19.56
CA VAL A 161 -3.02 0.32 19.71
C VAL A 161 -3.48 -1.06 20.17
N VAL A 162 -4.04 -1.15 21.35
CA VAL A 162 -4.48 -2.44 21.91
C VAL A 162 -5.59 -3.02 21.02
N GLY A 163 -5.41 -4.27 20.56
CA GLY A 163 -6.37 -4.98 19.71
C GLY A 163 -6.33 -4.58 18.24
N ALA A 164 -5.33 -3.81 17.82
CA ALA A 164 -5.13 -3.43 16.42
C ALA A 164 -3.65 -3.53 16.01
N GLY A 165 -3.38 -3.74 14.73
CA GLY A 165 -2.05 -3.86 14.15
C GLY A 165 -1.71 -2.73 13.22
N ALA A 166 -0.44 -2.31 13.24
CA ALA A 166 0.07 -1.30 12.33
C ALA A 166 0.15 -1.84 10.90
N HIS A 167 -0.08 -0.96 9.96
CA HIS A 167 0.04 -1.19 8.51
C HIS A 167 0.80 -0.03 7.86
N ASN A 168 0.39 0.50 6.70
CA ASN A 168 1.17 1.50 5.97
C ASN A 168 1.21 2.86 6.68
N PHE A 169 2.32 3.58 6.47
CA PHE A 169 2.63 4.86 7.10
C PHE A 169 2.71 5.99 6.10
N TRP A 170 2.49 7.21 6.60
CA TRP A 170 2.92 8.44 5.97
C TRP A 170 3.48 9.41 7.00
N MET A 171 4.67 9.95 6.73
CA MET A 171 5.31 10.90 7.62
C MET A 171 5.18 12.33 7.09
N ASN A 172 4.57 13.21 7.88
CA ASN A 172 4.73 14.65 7.68
C ASN A 172 6.06 15.07 8.33
N GLU A 173 7.13 15.04 7.57
CA GLU A 173 8.48 15.32 8.07
C GLU A 173 8.65 16.75 8.58
N GLN A 174 7.96 17.72 7.97
CA GLN A 174 8.01 19.13 8.38
C GLN A 174 7.30 19.34 9.73
N ALA A 175 6.13 18.77 9.91
CA ALA A 175 5.38 18.86 11.18
C ALA A 175 5.84 17.83 12.21
N GLN A 176 6.66 16.86 11.81
CA GLN A 176 7.10 15.73 12.61
C GLN A 176 5.93 14.93 13.18
N VAL A 177 4.99 14.58 12.29
CA VAL A 177 3.80 13.77 12.63
C VAL A 177 3.80 12.52 11.75
N LEU A 178 3.78 11.35 12.40
CA LEU A 178 3.54 10.08 11.75
C LEU A 178 2.03 9.84 11.67
N TYR A 179 1.52 9.67 10.46
CA TYR A 179 0.21 9.08 10.22
C TYR A 179 0.38 7.59 9.96
N ALA A 180 -0.37 6.77 10.67
CA ALA A 180 -0.29 5.33 10.55
C ALA A 180 -1.67 4.70 10.39
N ALA A 181 -1.80 3.80 9.44
CA ALA A 181 -2.93 2.89 9.36
C ALA A 181 -2.77 1.80 10.44
N PHE A 182 -3.86 1.49 11.13
CA PHE A 182 -3.93 0.47 12.17
C PHE A 182 -5.10 -0.47 11.97
N TYR A 183 -5.33 -0.92 10.75
CA TYR A 183 -6.42 -1.83 10.41
C TYR A 183 -7.76 -1.46 11.11
N ASN A 184 -8.30 -2.35 11.97
CA ASN A 184 -9.50 -2.09 12.76
C ASN A 184 -9.32 -0.97 13.82
N GLY A 185 -8.11 -0.57 14.14
CA GLY A 185 -7.81 0.60 14.97
C GLY A 185 -7.98 1.94 14.25
N GLY A 186 -8.11 1.91 12.92
CA GLY A 186 -8.32 3.09 12.10
C GLY A 186 -7.03 3.83 11.74
N VAL A 187 -7.08 5.15 11.72
CA VAL A 187 -5.95 6.05 11.44
C VAL A 187 -5.48 6.68 12.74
N VAL A 188 -4.18 6.70 12.96
CA VAL A 188 -3.50 7.34 14.10
C VAL A 188 -2.63 8.47 13.61
N ALA A 189 -2.59 9.58 14.35
CA ALA A 189 -1.58 10.63 14.22
C ALA A 189 -0.73 10.66 15.50
N LEU A 190 0.60 10.55 15.33
CA LEU A 190 1.57 10.46 16.43
C LEU A 190 2.60 11.58 16.30
N ASP A 191 2.82 12.36 17.37
CA ASP A 191 3.92 13.32 17.46
C ASP A 191 5.26 12.57 17.58
N VAL A 192 6.13 12.77 16.61
CA VAL A 192 7.46 12.15 16.55
C VAL A 192 8.59 13.17 16.65
N SER A 193 8.28 14.35 17.20
CA SER A 193 9.26 15.41 17.41
C SER A 193 10.22 15.11 18.58
N GLY A 194 11.40 15.68 18.52
CA GLY A 194 12.40 15.61 19.59
C GLY A 194 12.99 14.21 19.78
N SER A 195 13.29 13.85 21.02
CA SER A 195 13.86 12.54 21.36
C SER A 195 12.76 11.53 21.62
N LEU A 196 12.89 10.36 21.00
CA LEU A 196 11.95 9.25 21.14
C LEU A 196 12.56 8.16 22.01
N ALA A 197 11.81 7.71 23.03
CA ALA A 197 12.23 6.64 23.93
C ALA A 197 11.03 5.98 24.61
N GLY A 198 11.07 4.67 24.77
CA GLY A 198 10.08 3.89 25.51
C GLY A 198 8.70 3.87 24.83
N ASP A 199 7.64 3.86 25.63
CA ASP A 199 6.25 3.86 25.14
C ASP A 199 5.82 5.28 24.71
N LEU A 200 5.39 5.40 23.45
CA LEU A 200 4.96 6.66 22.84
C LEU A 200 3.46 6.91 22.97
N ALA A 201 2.71 6.16 23.79
CA ALA A 201 1.26 6.33 23.93
C ALA A 201 0.84 7.77 24.29
N ALA A 202 1.64 8.47 25.12
CA ALA A 202 1.40 9.86 25.48
C ALA A 202 1.62 10.87 24.33
N ARG A 203 2.12 10.42 23.18
CA ARG A 203 2.36 11.23 21.98
C ARG A 203 1.27 11.06 20.92
N GLU A 204 0.24 10.26 21.18
CA GLU A 204 -0.92 10.17 20.31
C GLU A 204 -1.63 11.53 20.25
N ILE A 205 -1.72 12.12 19.04
CA ILE A 205 -2.41 13.39 18.80
C ILE A 205 -3.90 13.14 18.62
N ALA A 206 -4.23 12.17 17.79
CA ALA A 206 -5.59 11.80 17.44
C ALA A 206 -5.66 10.38 16.88
N ARG A 207 -6.87 9.79 16.96
CA ARG A 207 -7.20 8.53 16.31
C ARG A 207 -8.65 8.55 15.83
N VAL A 208 -8.90 7.95 14.66
CA VAL A 208 -10.25 7.84 14.08
C VAL A 208 -10.44 6.51 13.36
N GLN A 209 -11.64 5.98 13.44
CA GLN A 209 -12.15 4.89 12.61
C GLN A 209 -13.11 5.48 11.57
N PRO A 210 -12.67 5.78 10.34
CA PRO A 210 -13.46 6.59 9.40
C PRO A 210 -14.78 5.93 9.00
N GLY A 211 -14.82 4.60 8.90
CA GLY A 211 -16.04 3.82 8.63
C GLY A 211 -16.88 3.47 9.87
N GLY A 212 -16.45 3.90 11.06
CA GLY A 212 -17.02 3.44 12.33
C GLY A 212 -16.43 2.10 12.79
N SER A 213 -16.73 1.68 14.03
CA SER A 213 -16.07 0.51 14.68
C SER A 213 -16.22 -0.81 13.92
N ASP A 214 -17.36 -1.00 13.24
CA ASP A 214 -17.68 -2.28 12.60
C ASP A 214 -17.38 -2.31 11.10
N SER A 215 -16.90 -1.19 10.54
CA SER A 215 -16.67 -1.02 9.11
C SER A 215 -15.33 -0.36 8.81
N THR A 216 -14.37 -0.46 9.73
CA THR A 216 -13.04 0.11 9.57
C THR A 216 -12.00 -1.00 9.54
N PHE A 217 -11.16 -0.97 8.49
CA PHE A 217 -9.97 -1.79 8.35
C PHE A 217 -8.97 -1.08 7.44
N VAL A 218 -8.28 -0.05 8.00
CA VAL A 218 -7.46 0.88 7.22
C VAL A 218 -6.16 0.20 6.78
N TRP A 219 -5.93 0.20 5.46
CA TRP A 219 -4.72 -0.34 4.84
C TRP A 219 -3.60 0.69 4.76
N GLY A 220 -3.89 1.87 4.24
CA GLY A 220 -2.89 2.89 4.00
C GLY A 220 -3.38 4.30 4.24
N VAL A 221 -2.43 5.21 4.42
CA VAL A 221 -2.67 6.65 4.62
C VAL A 221 -1.65 7.46 3.83
N MET A 222 -2.04 8.64 3.35
CA MET A 222 -1.15 9.58 2.66
C MET A 222 -1.56 11.02 2.89
N LEU A 223 -0.61 11.87 3.28
CA LEU A 223 -0.81 13.32 3.35
C LEU A 223 -0.44 13.95 2.01
N ALA A 224 -1.38 14.62 1.37
CA ALA A 224 -1.15 15.35 0.12
C ALA A 224 -2.03 16.60 0.06
N GLY A 225 -1.52 17.70 -0.51
CA GLY A 225 -2.28 18.93 -0.70
C GLY A 225 -2.91 19.52 0.56
N GLY A 226 -2.32 19.26 1.74
CA GLY A 226 -2.86 19.70 3.03
C GLY A 226 -4.08 18.90 3.53
N ARG A 227 -4.34 17.73 2.94
CA ARG A 227 -5.36 16.76 3.33
C ARG A 227 -4.73 15.40 3.64
N LEU A 228 -5.31 14.67 4.56
CA LEU A 228 -4.95 13.28 4.81
C LEU A 228 -5.95 12.39 4.09
N TYR A 229 -5.44 11.39 3.39
CA TYR A 229 -6.26 10.38 2.72
C TYR A 229 -6.03 9.03 3.36
N ALA A 230 -7.06 8.21 3.41
CA ALA A 230 -6.99 6.85 3.93
C ALA A 230 -7.73 5.89 3.01
N SER A 231 -7.10 4.76 2.70
CA SER A 231 -7.73 3.63 2.04
C SER A 231 -8.14 2.62 3.09
N ASP A 232 -9.43 2.39 3.20
CA ASP A 232 -10.04 1.44 4.12
C ASP A 232 -10.61 0.26 3.32
N MET A 233 -10.23 -0.95 3.67
CA MET A 233 -10.63 -2.16 2.94
C MET A 233 -12.15 -2.32 2.89
N LEU A 234 -12.84 -1.99 3.98
CA LEU A 234 -14.27 -2.22 4.15
C LEU A 234 -15.11 -1.02 3.73
N SER A 235 -14.73 0.17 4.20
CA SER A 235 -15.53 1.37 3.99
C SER A 235 -15.10 2.22 2.80
N GLY A 236 -13.93 1.99 2.21
CA GLY A 236 -13.47 2.64 0.99
C GLY A 236 -12.48 3.77 1.19
N PHE A 237 -12.47 4.73 0.26
CA PHE A 237 -11.49 5.80 0.21
C PHE A 237 -12.00 7.06 0.92
N TRP A 238 -11.23 7.60 1.86
CA TRP A 238 -11.59 8.71 2.74
C TRP A 238 -10.66 9.90 2.58
N GLN A 239 -11.22 11.10 2.70
CA GLN A 239 -10.50 12.35 2.90
C GLN A 239 -10.73 12.81 4.35
N LEU A 240 -9.65 13.09 5.08
CA LEU A 240 -9.63 13.44 6.49
C LEU A 240 -8.96 14.79 6.71
N ASN A 241 -9.33 15.46 7.79
CA ASN A 241 -8.58 16.62 8.30
C ASN A 241 -7.27 16.13 8.95
N PRO A 242 -6.09 16.59 8.54
CA PRO A 242 -4.82 16.06 9.05
C PRO A 242 -4.52 16.42 10.52
N GLN A 243 -5.16 17.46 11.08
CA GLN A 243 -4.96 17.88 12.47
C GLN A 243 -5.89 17.13 13.45
N THR A 244 -7.14 16.88 13.04
CA THR A 244 -8.17 16.29 13.91
C THR A 244 -8.52 14.87 13.55
N LEU A 245 -8.07 14.39 12.38
CA LEU A 245 -8.43 13.14 11.73
C LEU A 245 -9.94 12.98 11.42
N GLN A 246 -10.75 14.03 11.63
CA GLN A 246 -12.18 13.94 11.33
C GLN A 246 -12.41 13.76 9.83
N PRO A 247 -13.30 12.85 9.41
CA PRO A 247 -13.69 12.68 8.03
C PRO A 247 -14.26 13.98 7.43
N ILE A 248 -13.78 14.33 6.24
CA ILE A 248 -14.31 15.43 5.41
C ILE A 248 -15.30 14.85 4.41
N GLY A 249 -15.00 13.66 3.87
CA GLY A 249 -15.84 12.93 2.94
C GLY A 249 -15.21 11.63 2.48
N GLY A 250 -15.99 10.74 1.88
CA GLY A 250 -15.53 9.45 1.40
C GLY A 250 -16.44 8.29 1.81
N GLY A 251 -15.89 7.10 1.93
CA GLY A 251 -16.64 5.91 2.31
C GLY A 251 -17.44 5.31 1.16
N GLN A 252 -16.92 5.39 -0.05
CA GLN A 252 -17.56 4.86 -1.27
C GLN A 252 -16.88 3.58 -1.70
N ASN A 253 -17.06 2.52 -0.93
CA ASN A 253 -16.54 1.22 -1.35
C ASN A 253 -17.51 0.50 -2.29
N VAL A 254 -16.95 -0.28 -3.21
CA VAL A 254 -17.69 -1.24 -4.02
C VAL A 254 -17.64 -2.57 -3.26
N PRO A 255 -18.75 -3.15 -2.84
CA PRO A 255 -18.75 -4.31 -1.94
C PRO A 255 -18.00 -5.54 -2.49
N GLU A 256 -17.94 -5.67 -3.80
CA GLU A 256 -17.26 -6.80 -4.46
C GLU A 256 -15.72 -6.63 -4.56
N ARG A 257 -15.17 -5.49 -4.12
CA ARG A 257 -13.72 -5.21 -4.12
C ARG A 257 -13.33 -4.48 -2.86
N PHE A 258 -12.56 -5.09 -2.01
CA PHE A 258 -11.95 -4.41 -0.87
C PHE A 258 -10.86 -3.43 -1.33
N GLY A 259 -10.70 -2.30 -0.64
CA GLY A 259 -9.59 -1.39 -0.87
C GLY A 259 -8.26 -2.00 -0.43
N SER A 260 -7.16 -1.62 -1.07
CA SER A 260 -5.80 -1.87 -0.60
C SER A 260 -5.03 -0.56 -0.51
N ASP A 261 -3.81 -0.49 -0.99
CA ASP A 261 -2.97 0.70 -0.88
C ASP A 261 -3.47 1.89 -1.71
N LEU A 262 -2.88 3.06 -1.45
CA LEU A 262 -3.25 4.31 -2.13
C LEU A 262 -2.03 5.17 -2.48
N TRP A 263 -2.17 5.94 -3.56
CA TRP A 263 -1.27 7.06 -3.85
C TRP A 263 -2.04 8.28 -4.34
N VAL A 264 -1.65 9.46 -3.83
CA VAL A 264 -2.28 10.74 -4.20
C VAL A 264 -1.29 11.62 -4.95
N ARG A 265 -1.71 12.14 -6.10
CA ARG A 265 -0.90 13.06 -6.89
C ARG A 265 -1.74 14.16 -7.53
N GLY A 266 -1.49 15.43 -7.15
CA GLY A 266 -2.30 16.55 -7.63
C GLY A 266 -3.76 16.42 -7.23
N GLU A 267 -4.65 16.46 -8.20
CA GLU A 267 -6.10 16.34 -8.01
C GLU A 267 -6.61 14.90 -8.18
N TYR A 268 -5.71 13.91 -8.23
CA TYR A 268 -6.07 12.50 -8.42
C TYR A 268 -5.50 11.61 -7.34
N ALA A 269 -6.21 10.52 -7.08
CA ALA A 269 -5.75 9.42 -6.25
C ALA A 269 -5.97 8.10 -6.97
N TYR A 270 -5.11 7.14 -6.66
CA TYR A 270 -5.17 5.77 -7.15
C TYR A 270 -5.24 4.85 -5.96
N THR A 271 -6.21 3.93 -5.94
CA THR A 271 -6.32 2.93 -4.88
C THR A 271 -6.34 1.54 -5.47
N GLY A 272 -5.55 0.64 -4.92
CA GLY A 272 -5.58 -0.76 -5.27
C GLY A 272 -6.81 -1.47 -4.72
N THR A 273 -6.96 -2.73 -5.11
CA THR A 273 -8.00 -3.60 -4.60
C THR A 273 -7.41 -4.93 -4.13
N TRP A 274 -7.93 -5.45 -3.03
CA TRP A 274 -7.51 -6.70 -2.43
C TRP A 274 -8.56 -7.79 -2.64
N GLY A 275 -8.15 -8.88 -3.29
CA GLY A 275 -8.97 -10.06 -3.47
C GLY A 275 -8.84 -10.96 -2.27
N ASN A 276 -9.89 -11.07 -1.50
CA ASN A 276 -9.86 -11.91 -0.34
C ASN A 276 -10.11 -13.38 -0.71
N ARG A 277 -9.85 -14.24 0.26
CA ARG A 277 -10.07 -15.67 0.17
C ARG A 277 -11.55 -16.05 0.19
N GLU A 278 -12.45 -15.08 0.35
CA GLU A 278 -13.91 -15.25 0.39
C GLU A 278 -14.57 -14.88 -0.95
N GLY A 279 -13.77 -14.62 -1.99
CA GLY A 279 -14.25 -14.45 -3.37
C GLY A 279 -14.42 -13.02 -3.84
N THR A 280 -13.96 -12.01 -3.09
CA THR A 280 -13.88 -10.64 -3.63
C THR A 280 -12.79 -10.51 -4.67
N ARG A 281 -12.96 -9.58 -5.61
CA ARG A 281 -12.03 -9.34 -6.71
C ARG A 281 -11.01 -8.30 -6.31
N GLY A 282 -9.71 -8.59 -6.55
CA GLY A 282 -8.60 -7.68 -6.32
C GLY A 282 -7.91 -7.27 -7.63
N ASP A 283 -8.66 -7.15 -8.70
CA ASP A 283 -8.20 -7.02 -10.08
C ASP A 283 -8.23 -5.57 -10.61
N ALA A 284 -8.34 -4.58 -9.73
CA ALA A 284 -8.54 -3.20 -10.15
C ALA A 284 -7.63 -2.20 -9.42
N VAL A 285 -7.22 -1.16 -10.17
CA VAL A 285 -6.82 0.13 -9.62
C VAL A 285 -7.95 1.12 -9.86
N LYS A 286 -8.53 1.67 -8.79
CA LYS A 286 -9.58 2.70 -8.86
C LYS A 286 -8.93 4.08 -8.99
N ILE A 287 -9.48 4.92 -9.86
CA ILE A 287 -8.99 6.29 -10.13
C ILE A 287 -10.01 7.28 -9.60
N TRP A 288 -9.58 8.14 -8.70
CA TRP A 288 -10.42 9.11 -8.01
C TRP A 288 -10.02 10.53 -8.38
N HIS A 289 -11.02 11.38 -8.63
CA HIS A 289 -10.84 12.84 -8.66
C HIS A 289 -11.11 13.42 -7.27
N LEU A 290 -10.22 14.28 -6.78
CA LEU A 290 -10.27 14.87 -5.45
C LEU A 290 -11.01 16.19 -5.50
N ASN A 291 -12.19 16.24 -4.89
CA ASN A 291 -13.11 17.40 -4.93
C ASN A 291 -12.79 18.46 -3.87
N GLY A 292 -11.53 18.72 -3.56
CA GLY A 292 -11.11 19.78 -2.67
C GLY A 292 -11.72 19.76 -1.25
N SER A 293 -13.01 19.98 -1.10
CA SER A 293 -13.72 20.05 0.19
C SER A 293 -14.79 18.98 0.38
N GLY A 294 -14.91 18.03 -0.54
CA GLY A 294 -15.95 16.99 -0.51
C GLY A 294 -15.37 15.57 -0.57
N ALA A 295 -16.28 14.60 -0.74
CA ALA A 295 -15.88 13.23 -0.96
C ALA A 295 -15.17 13.09 -2.32
N PRO A 296 -14.09 12.27 -2.41
CA PRO A 296 -13.51 11.91 -3.69
C PRO A 296 -14.52 11.23 -4.60
N SER A 297 -14.44 11.50 -5.91
CA SER A 297 -15.32 10.91 -6.92
C SER A 297 -14.58 9.84 -7.72
N LEU A 298 -15.10 8.63 -7.77
CA LEU A 298 -14.57 7.58 -8.65
C LEU A 298 -14.83 7.99 -10.11
N VAL A 299 -13.77 8.14 -10.91
CA VAL A 299 -13.87 8.61 -12.30
C VAL A 299 -13.55 7.52 -13.31
N ASP A 300 -12.66 6.57 -12.98
CA ASP A 300 -12.31 5.44 -13.83
C ASP A 300 -11.71 4.28 -13.01
N SER A 301 -11.39 3.18 -13.67
CA SER A 301 -10.67 2.04 -13.08
C SER A 301 -9.82 1.35 -14.15
N ILE A 302 -8.60 0.98 -13.76
CA ILE A 302 -7.78 0.04 -14.54
C ILE A 302 -8.16 -1.36 -14.08
N ILE A 303 -8.69 -2.18 -14.99
CA ILE A 303 -8.96 -3.60 -14.72
C ILE A 303 -7.83 -4.43 -15.30
N VAL A 304 -7.32 -5.37 -14.53
CA VAL A 304 -6.26 -6.28 -14.91
C VAL A 304 -6.72 -7.73 -14.72
N ASP A 305 -6.94 -8.42 -15.82
CA ASP A 305 -7.27 -9.84 -15.76
C ASP A 305 -6.07 -10.68 -15.30
N GLY A 306 -6.34 -11.84 -14.74
CA GLY A 306 -5.30 -12.80 -14.35
C GLY A 306 -4.49 -12.42 -13.10
N ILE A 307 -5.01 -11.54 -12.24
CA ILE A 307 -4.46 -11.21 -10.92
C ILE A 307 -5.52 -11.35 -9.82
N ASN A 308 -5.08 -11.44 -8.57
CA ASN A 308 -5.98 -11.54 -7.41
C ASN A 308 -5.94 -10.30 -6.51
N THR A 309 -4.83 -9.56 -6.51
CA THR A 309 -4.63 -8.41 -5.63
C THR A 309 -3.71 -7.42 -6.30
N VAL A 310 -4.09 -6.14 -6.25
CA VAL A 310 -3.18 -5.00 -6.40
C VAL A 310 -2.83 -4.56 -4.99
N SER A 311 -1.66 -4.96 -4.50
CA SER A 311 -1.30 -4.78 -3.08
C SER A 311 -0.66 -3.44 -2.79
N ASP A 312 0.09 -2.88 -3.73
CA ASP A 312 0.84 -1.65 -3.53
C ASP A 312 0.86 -0.77 -4.79
N ILE A 313 0.85 0.54 -4.60
CA ILE A 313 0.76 1.54 -5.67
C ILE A 313 1.66 2.73 -5.35
N GLU A 314 2.49 3.15 -6.31
CA GLU A 314 3.24 4.40 -6.24
C GLU A 314 3.18 5.22 -7.54
N VAL A 315 3.21 6.54 -7.40
CA VAL A 315 3.45 7.45 -8.52
C VAL A 315 4.86 8.01 -8.40
N SER A 316 5.62 8.01 -9.51
CA SER A 316 6.96 8.57 -9.55
C SER A 316 6.99 10.03 -9.07
N ASP A 317 8.11 10.45 -8.50
CA ASP A 317 8.31 11.78 -7.90
C ASP A 317 7.99 12.95 -8.86
N ASN A 318 8.23 12.76 -10.16
CA ASN A 318 7.89 13.70 -11.21
C ASN A 318 6.42 13.58 -11.70
N GLY A 319 5.66 12.61 -11.22
CA GLY A 319 4.25 12.40 -11.56
C GLY A 319 3.99 11.76 -12.93
N ARG A 320 4.99 11.17 -13.57
CA ARG A 320 4.87 10.63 -14.94
C ARG A 320 4.43 9.17 -15.00
N LEU A 321 4.82 8.39 -14.01
CA LEU A 321 4.57 6.97 -13.95
C LEU A 321 3.69 6.62 -12.77
N LEU A 322 2.67 5.80 -13.01
CA LEU A 322 1.97 5.02 -12.00
C LEU A 322 2.53 3.60 -12.06
N VAL A 323 3.03 3.12 -10.95
CA VAL A 323 3.58 1.77 -10.81
C VAL A 323 2.80 1.04 -9.73
N PHE A 324 2.42 -0.20 -9.99
CA PHE A 324 1.77 -1.02 -8.98
C PHE A 324 2.20 -2.48 -9.05
N SER A 325 2.13 -3.11 -7.91
CA SER A 325 2.39 -4.53 -7.74
C SER A 325 1.10 -5.34 -7.84
N ALA A 326 1.20 -6.55 -8.37
CA ALA A 326 0.08 -7.47 -8.49
C ALA A 326 0.48 -8.89 -8.09
N GLU A 327 -0.43 -9.54 -7.36
CA GLU A 327 -0.27 -10.88 -6.84
C GLU A 327 -1.28 -11.86 -7.45
N GLY A 328 -0.95 -13.14 -7.37
CA GLY A 328 -1.91 -14.24 -7.51
C GLY A 328 -1.75 -15.07 -8.76
N GLN A 329 -2.43 -14.81 -9.87
CA GLN A 329 -2.57 -15.72 -11.01
C GLN A 329 -1.49 -15.53 -12.09
N SER A 330 -1.83 -15.88 -13.34
CA SER A 330 -0.90 -15.94 -14.48
C SER A 330 -0.22 -14.60 -14.81
N ASP A 331 -0.91 -13.49 -14.54
CA ASP A 331 -0.48 -12.15 -14.93
C ASP A 331 0.03 -11.31 -13.75
N ALA A 332 0.34 -11.97 -12.65
CA ALA A 332 0.95 -11.34 -11.50
C ALA A 332 2.34 -10.75 -11.82
N GLY A 333 2.69 -9.62 -11.19
CA GLY A 333 3.97 -8.96 -11.42
C GLY A 333 3.97 -7.46 -11.20
N LEU A 334 4.82 -6.76 -11.95
CA LEU A 334 5.00 -5.30 -11.89
C LEU A 334 4.36 -4.64 -13.10
N TYR A 335 3.49 -3.67 -12.85
CA TYR A 335 2.79 -2.90 -13.88
C TYR A 335 3.24 -1.46 -13.89
N ILE A 336 3.54 -0.92 -15.08
CA ILE A 336 3.97 0.47 -15.26
C ILE A 336 3.05 1.16 -16.26
N TYR A 337 2.44 2.25 -15.81
CA TYR A 337 1.54 3.08 -16.61
C TYR A 337 2.09 4.51 -16.73
N ARG A 338 1.86 5.13 -17.86
CA ARG A 338 2.13 6.55 -18.09
C ARG A 338 0.92 7.38 -17.69
N LEU A 339 1.18 8.46 -16.95
CA LEU A 339 0.17 9.42 -16.48
C LEU A 339 0.12 10.69 -17.35
N THR A 340 0.14 10.56 -18.68
CA THR A 340 -0.11 11.70 -19.57
C THR A 340 -1.52 12.26 -19.38
N ASP A 341 -2.49 11.37 -19.21
CA ASP A 341 -3.83 11.64 -18.74
C ASP A 341 -4.02 10.89 -17.41
N PRO A 342 -4.16 11.60 -16.28
CA PRO A 342 -4.28 10.96 -14.98
C PRO A 342 -5.59 10.17 -14.80
N GLU A 343 -6.65 10.46 -15.56
CA GLU A 343 -7.89 9.69 -15.56
C GLU A 343 -7.80 8.43 -16.43
N LYS A 344 -6.92 8.44 -17.46
CA LYS A 344 -6.78 7.34 -18.42
C LYS A 344 -5.32 6.92 -18.58
N PRO A 345 -4.69 6.39 -17.53
CA PRO A 345 -3.32 5.92 -17.61
C PRO A 345 -3.13 4.87 -18.70
N THR A 346 -2.02 4.96 -19.41
CA THR A 346 -1.69 4.01 -20.49
C THR A 346 -0.58 3.06 -20.05
N ARG A 347 -0.79 1.74 -20.14
CA ARG A 347 0.25 0.76 -19.82
C ARG A 347 1.42 0.86 -20.80
N ILE A 348 2.61 1.08 -20.27
CA ILE A 348 3.86 1.22 -21.04
C ILE A 348 4.91 0.17 -20.66
N GLY A 349 4.70 -0.60 -19.60
CA GLY A 349 5.60 -1.66 -19.17
C GLY A 349 4.89 -2.70 -18.31
N TYR A 350 5.43 -3.92 -18.34
CA TYR A 350 4.97 -5.02 -17.52
C TYR A 350 6.08 -6.06 -17.36
N ALA A 351 6.34 -6.47 -16.13
CA ALA A 351 7.22 -7.60 -15.84
C ALA A 351 6.41 -8.71 -15.15
N ASN A 352 6.21 -9.84 -15.84
CA ASN A 352 5.60 -11.01 -15.22
C ASN A 352 6.55 -11.60 -14.18
N VAL A 353 6.04 -11.83 -12.99
CA VAL A 353 6.76 -12.47 -11.90
C VAL A 353 5.89 -13.57 -11.33
N VAL A 354 6.33 -14.81 -11.47
CA VAL A 354 5.60 -15.97 -10.97
C VAL A 354 5.29 -15.78 -9.49
N GLN A 355 4.02 -15.94 -9.10
CA GLN A 355 3.42 -15.67 -7.79
C GLN A 355 3.27 -14.19 -7.42
N GLY A 356 3.81 -13.29 -8.22
CA GLY A 356 3.61 -11.86 -8.09
C GLY A 356 4.66 -11.12 -7.28
N ILE A 357 4.41 -9.84 -7.18
CA ILE A 357 5.12 -8.88 -6.36
C ILE A 357 4.13 -8.38 -5.32
N HIS A 358 4.53 -8.41 -4.06
CA HIS A 358 3.68 -7.96 -2.96
C HIS A 358 3.71 -6.43 -2.85
N THR A 359 4.90 -5.83 -2.69
CA THR A 359 5.04 -4.38 -2.63
C THR A 359 6.08 -3.86 -3.60
N VAL A 360 6.01 -2.57 -3.91
CA VAL A 360 6.97 -1.88 -4.77
C VAL A 360 7.23 -0.47 -4.26
N SER A 361 8.50 -0.11 -4.08
CA SER A 361 8.90 1.27 -3.78
C SER A 361 9.68 1.86 -4.93
N LEU A 362 9.38 3.10 -5.27
CA LEU A 362 10.13 3.86 -6.26
C LEU A 362 11.24 4.67 -5.59
N GLY A 363 12.45 4.58 -6.12
CA GLY A 363 13.59 5.33 -5.60
C GLY A 363 14.51 5.84 -6.69
N ARG A 364 14.99 7.10 -6.51
CA ARG A 364 16.08 7.60 -7.35
C ARG A 364 17.43 7.32 -6.72
N VAL A 365 18.33 6.80 -7.56
CA VAL A 365 19.74 6.70 -7.24
C VAL A 365 20.52 7.48 -8.31
N GLY A 366 21.10 8.60 -7.90
CA GLY A 366 21.55 9.61 -8.85
C GLY A 366 20.37 10.19 -9.63
N THR A 367 20.46 10.18 -10.96
CA THR A 367 19.39 10.65 -11.86
C THR A 367 18.44 9.56 -12.32
N LYS A 368 18.73 8.29 -12.00
CA LYS A 368 17.97 7.13 -12.47
C LYS A 368 16.85 6.76 -11.52
N LEU A 369 15.70 6.40 -12.08
CA LEU A 369 14.56 5.87 -11.35
C LEU A 369 14.59 4.35 -11.35
N TYR A 370 14.38 3.76 -10.17
CA TYR A 370 14.28 2.31 -9.98
C TYR A 370 12.99 1.95 -9.26
N ALA A 371 12.48 0.75 -9.57
CA ALA A 371 11.46 0.09 -8.76
C ALA A 371 12.13 -1.02 -7.95
N PHE A 372 11.92 -0.96 -6.64
CA PHE A 372 12.37 -1.96 -5.68
C PHE A 372 11.17 -2.81 -5.31
N ALA A 373 11.09 -4.01 -5.85
CA ALA A 373 9.92 -4.84 -5.85
C ALA A 373 10.11 -6.08 -4.95
N ALA A 374 9.30 -6.22 -3.93
CA ALA A 374 9.35 -7.33 -2.99
C ALA A 374 8.58 -8.53 -3.53
N ARG A 375 9.29 -9.55 -3.97
CA ARG A 375 8.69 -10.84 -4.33
C ARG A 375 8.47 -11.68 -3.08
N ASN A 376 7.24 -12.02 -2.82
CA ASN A 376 6.79 -12.81 -1.68
C ASN A 376 5.89 -13.96 -2.19
N PRO A 377 5.69 -15.07 -1.47
CA PRO A 377 6.39 -15.62 -0.31
C PRO A 377 7.24 -16.88 -0.59
N SER A 378 7.03 -17.66 -1.68
CA SER A 378 7.68 -18.98 -1.79
C SER A 378 9.12 -18.95 -2.31
N ASN A 379 9.52 -17.83 -2.89
CA ASN A 379 10.89 -17.58 -3.34
C ASN A 379 11.24 -16.10 -3.12
N PRO A 380 11.38 -15.67 -1.85
CA PRO A 380 11.53 -14.27 -1.50
C PRO A 380 12.80 -13.68 -2.08
N ALA A 381 12.67 -12.52 -2.70
CA ALA A 381 13.76 -11.74 -3.24
C ALA A 381 13.35 -10.28 -3.42
N LEU A 382 14.28 -9.37 -3.29
CA LEU A 382 14.14 -8.02 -3.80
C LEU A 382 14.55 -8.03 -5.29
N LEU A 383 13.63 -7.60 -6.15
CA LEU A 383 13.86 -7.39 -7.58
C LEU A 383 14.02 -5.89 -7.81
N ILE A 384 15.14 -5.48 -8.40
CA ILE A 384 15.39 -4.07 -8.71
C ILE A 384 15.27 -3.87 -10.21
N TYR A 385 14.30 -3.08 -10.67
CA TYR A 385 14.09 -2.77 -12.08
C TYR A 385 14.54 -1.33 -12.39
N ASP A 386 15.27 -1.14 -13.48
CA ASP A 386 15.64 0.19 -14.00
C ASP A 386 14.47 0.74 -14.85
N LEU A 387 13.79 1.77 -14.34
CA LEU A 387 12.67 2.44 -15.02
C LEU A 387 13.10 3.69 -15.79
N SER A 388 14.39 4.00 -15.86
CA SER A 388 14.89 5.27 -16.38
C SER A 388 14.52 5.51 -17.85
N SER A 389 14.45 4.46 -18.66
CA SER A 389 14.02 4.56 -20.07
C SER A 389 12.52 4.83 -20.23
N LEU A 390 11.72 4.50 -19.22
CA LEU A 390 10.27 4.73 -19.19
C LEU A 390 9.93 6.09 -18.53
N ASP A 391 10.84 6.67 -17.75
CA ASP A 391 10.66 7.92 -17.01
C ASP A 391 11.01 9.18 -17.86
N THR A 392 11.02 9.05 -19.16
CA THR A 392 11.27 10.15 -20.09
C THR A 392 10.00 10.97 -20.37
N PRO A 393 10.13 12.25 -20.78
CA PRO A 393 8.99 13.10 -21.20
C PRO A 393 8.16 12.50 -22.32
#